data_6eccf28232f1f648b499b32c11f4ab94
#
_entry.id   6eccf28232f1f648b499b32c11f4ab94
#
_cell.length_a   1.000
_cell.length_b   1.000
_cell.length_c   1.000
_cell.angle_alpha   90.00
_cell.angle_beta   90.00
_cell.angle_gamma   90.00
#
_symmetry.space_group_name_H-M   'P 1'
#
loop_
_entity.id
_entity.type
_entity.pdbx_description
1 polymer ?
#
loop_
_entity_poly.entity_id
_entity_poly.type
_entity_poly.pdbx_seq_one_letter_code
_entity_poly.pdbx_strand_id
1 'polypeptide(L)'
;MAKANPPVRHHFVPEFYQRRWAGGDRRIERYQRFDNNVARHRVFPAASGYRKNLYRHPRAEMDEWSAQMAEWAVFQVIDSYAAAALDALLSDRNAIRNDEVRSHWAVFLRTMLMRTPYQMQAVLASLEKIWREADVSEKYDKMRKPGMPKSANEFLEMLNPDAAKESAFGMFVDAMGRDKTTRYITSLPWRIVDCSEASHQLLLSDHPVVLVPLQTDNGHIAMPLSPTKILLAAGNGGVKSRANAMKVRDSVHAMNRLTVRRATECVIATNRSQEKFIKRHFGVEPMPPFLSPSKLG
;
A
#
# COMPACT_ATOMS: atom_id res chain seq x y z
N MET A 1 -11.46 -32.73 11.67
CA MET A 1 -11.75 -31.39 11.13
C MET A 1 -10.86 -31.20 9.91
N ALA A 2 -11.42 -30.94 8.72
CA ALA A 2 -10.63 -30.61 7.55
C ALA A 2 -9.82 -29.34 7.83
N LYS A 3 -8.49 -29.38 7.64
CA LYS A 3 -7.65 -28.16 7.74
C LYS A 3 -8.19 -27.16 6.70
N ALA A 4 -8.58 -25.96 7.13
CA ALA A 4 -8.94 -24.90 6.21
C ALA A 4 -7.77 -24.64 5.25
N ASN A 5 -8.04 -24.43 3.97
CA ASN A 5 -7.00 -24.09 3.01
C ASN A 5 -6.40 -22.73 3.35
N PRO A 6 -5.08 -22.52 3.21
CA PRO A 6 -4.47 -21.24 3.42
C PRO A 6 -5.03 -20.16 2.46
N PRO A 7 -5.05 -18.89 2.84
CA PRO A 7 -5.55 -17.83 1.98
C PRO A 7 -4.68 -17.70 0.73
N VAL A 8 -5.28 -17.81 -0.45
CA VAL A 8 -4.57 -17.64 -1.73
C VAL A 8 -4.93 -16.35 -2.47
N ARG A 9 -5.98 -15.65 -2.03
CA ARG A 9 -6.37 -14.33 -2.56
C ARG A 9 -5.80 -13.25 -1.67
N HIS A 10 -4.74 -12.63 -2.10
CA HIS A 10 -4.04 -11.59 -1.36
C HIS A 10 -4.50 -10.23 -1.84
N HIS A 11 -5.21 -9.48 -0.98
CA HIS A 11 -5.75 -8.19 -1.33
C HIS A 11 -4.67 -7.10 -1.22
N PHE A 12 -4.33 -6.47 -2.35
CA PHE A 12 -3.49 -5.27 -2.38
C PHE A 12 -4.31 -3.97 -2.16
N VAL A 13 -5.62 -4.01 -2.43
CA VAL A 13 -6.60 -3.06 -1.89
C VAL A 13 -7.54 -3.84 -0.98
N PRO A 14 -7.45 -3.74 0.35
CA PRO A 14 -8.23 -4.57 1.29
C PRO A 14 -9.72 -4.47 1.10
N GLU A 15 -10.41 -5.58 1.30
CA GLU A 15 -11.86 -5.66 1.14
C GLU A 15 -12.60 -4.71 2.09
N PHE A 16 -12.18 -4.63 3.36
CA PHE A 16 -12.81 -3.73 4.35
C PHE A 16 -12.77 -2.27 3.89
N TYR A 17 -11.70 -1.88 3.24
CA TYR A 17 -11.49 -0.53 2.75
C TYR A 17 -12.36 -0.27 1.50
N GLN A 18 -12.40 -1.21 0.55
CA GLN A 18 -13.25 -1.13 -0.63
C GLN A 18 -14.74 -1.06 -0.30
N ARG A 19 -15.19 -1.71 0.79
CA ARG A 19 -16.59 -1.71 1.25
C ARG A 19 -17.13 -0.30 1.50
N ARG A 20 -16.27 0.70 1.75
CA ARG A 20 -16.68 2.10 1.92
C ARG A 20 -17.22 2.71 0.64
N TRP A 21 -16.84 2.18 -0.54
CA TRP A 21 -17.34 2.58 -1.86
C TRP A 21 -18.49 1.70 -2.37
N ALA A 22 -18.96 0.74 -1.58
CA ALA A 22 -20.06 -0.10 -1.98
C ALA A 22 -21.39 0.67 -1.95
N GLY A 23 -22.20 0.49 -3.00
CA GLY A 23 -23.57 1.00 -3.04
C GLY A 23 -24.53 0.20 -2.16
N GLY A 24 -25.82 0.52 -2.20
CA GLY A 24 -26.86 -0.17 -1.43
C GLY A 24 -26.98 -1.68 -1.76
N ASP A 25 -26.55 -2.12 -2.92
CA ASP A 25 -26.43 -3.53 -3.34
C ASP A 25 -25.12 -4.20 -2.89
N ARG A 26 -24.33 -3.53 -2.04
CA ARG A 26 -23.01 -3.94 -1.54
C ARG A 26 -21.96 -4.16 -2.64
N ARG A 27 -22.15 -3.62 -3.85
CA ARG A 27 -21.23 -3.71 -4.97
C ARG A 27 -20.55 -2.38 -5.24
N ILE A 28 -19.35 -2.45 -5.84
CA ILE A 28 -18.54 -1.33 -6.29
C ILE A 28 -18.46 -1.30 -7.81
N GLU A 29 -18.25 -0.13 -8.39
CA GLU A 29 -17.83 0.01 -9.78
C GLU A 29 -16.33 -0.11 -9.83
N ARG A 30 -15.80 -1.21 -10.40
CA ARG A 30 -14.38 -1.46 -10.60
C ARG A 30 -14.01 -1.19 -12.05
N TYR A 31 -13.01 -0.34 -12.25
CA TYR A 31 -12.40 -0.06 -13.54
C TYR A 31 -11.02 -0.68 -13.57
N GLN A 32 -10.69 -1.42 -14.64
CA GLN A 32 -9.39 -2.04 -14.86
C GLN A 32 -8.95 -1.80 -16.29
N ARG A 33 -7.63 -1.67 -16.49
CA ARG A 33 -7.07 -1.58 -17.83
C ARG A 33 -6.82 -2.99 -18.37
N PHE A 34 -7.25 -3.22 -19.61
CA PHE A 34 -6.92 -4.38 -20.43
C PHE A 34 -6.39 -3.83 -21.75
N ASP A 35 -5.11 -4.00 -21.98
CA ASP A 35 -4.39 -3.41 -23.12
C ASP A 35 -4.62 -1.89 -23.20
N ASN A 36 -5.21 -1.42 -24.30
CA ASN A 36 -5.54 -0.01 -24.52
C ASN A 36 -6.95 0.38 -24.04
N ASN A 37 -7.70 -0.52 -23.44
CA ASN A 37 -9.07 -0.29 -23.01
C ASN A 37 -9.21 -0.32 -21.49
N VAL A 38 -10.13 0.52 -20.97
CA VAL A 38 -10.53 0.50 -19.55
C VAL A 38 -11.92 -0.12 -19.44
N ALA A 39 -11.98 -1.37 -18.97
CA ALA A 39 -13.24 -2.06 -18.74
C ALA A 39 -13.81 -1.74 -17.36
N ARG A 40 -15.14 -1.68 -17.27
CA ARG A 40 -15.89 -1.48 -16.03
C ARG A 40 -16.65 -2.74 -15.66
N HIS A 41 -16.58 -3.12 -14.42
CA HIS A 41 -17.35 -4.23 -13.86
C HIS A 41 -17.98 -3.83 -12.54
N ARG A 42 -19.25 -4.18 -12.33
CA ARG A 42 -19.91 -4.05 -11.03
C ARG A 42 -19.74 -5.32 -10.24
N VAL A 43 -18.96 -5.29 -9.20
CA VAL A 43 -18.52 -6.48 -8.46
C VAL A 43 -18.63 -6.29 -6.95
N PHE A 44 -18.64 -7.39 -6.19
CA PHE A 44 -18.43 -7.32 -4.75
C PHE A 44 -16.97 -6.96 -4.43
N PRO A 45 -16.69 -6.23 -3.32
CA PRO A 45 -15.34 -5.90 -2.87
C PRO A 45 -14.40 -7.11 -2.82
N ALA A 46 -14.88 -8.27 -2.33
CA ALA A 46 -14.11 -9.52 -2.28
C ALA A 46 -13.63 -10.05 -3.65
N ALA A 47 -14.23 -9.57 -4.76
CA ALA A 47 -13.85 -9.92 -6.13
C ALA A 47 -12.97 -8.84 -6.79
N SER A 48 -12.41 -7.91 -6.01
CA SER A 48 -11.62 -6.78 -6.50
C SER A 48 -10.36 -6.57 -5.67
N GLY A 49 -9.35 -5.94 -6.26
CA GLY A 49 -8.14 -5.50 -5.54
C GLY A 49 -7.29 -6.62 -4.96
N TYR A 50 -7.29 -7.80 -5.57
CA TYR A 50 -6.47 -8.94 -5.13
C TYR A 50 -5.71 -9.58 -6.31
N ARG A 51 -4.60 -10.26 -5.98
CA ARG A 51 -3.93 -11.24 -6.83
C ARG A 51 -3.74 -12.55 -6.08
N LYS A 52 -3.81 -13.68 -6.80
CA LYS A 52 -3.49 -14.98 -6.21
C LYS A 52 -2.01 -15.04 -5.87
N ASN A 53 -1.70 -15.49 -4.65
CA ASN A 53 -0.34 -15.74 -4.17
C ASN A 53 0.60 -14.53 -4.23
N LEU A 54 0.08 -13.28 -4.18
CA LEU A 54 0.89 -12.07 -4.29
C LEU A 54 2.01 -12.02 -3.23
N TYR A 55 1.70 -12.39 -1.99
CA TYR A 55 2.62 -12.37 -0.85
C TYR A 55 3.10 -13.77 -0.46
N ARG A 56 3.05 -14.72 -1.39
CA ARG A 56 3.58 -16.06 -1.16
C ARG A 56 5.10 -16.00 -1.06
N HIS A 57 5.65 -16.70 -0.05
CA HIS A 57 7.11 -16.83 0.10
C HIS A 57 7.73 -17.46 -1.16
N PRO A 58 8.88 -16.97 -1.65
CA PRO A 58 9.47 -17.44 -2.91
C PRO A 58 10.00 -18.88 -2.87
N ARG A 59 10.29 -19.46 -1.69
CA ARG A 59 10.81 -20.82 -1.57
C ARG A 59 9.79 -21.85 -2.07
N ALA A 60 10.17 -22.61 -3.10
CA ALA A 60 9.28 -23.57 -3.76
C ALA A 60 8.89 -24.76 -2.87
N GLU A 61 9.82 -25.24 -2.04
CA GLU A 61 9.67 -26.45 -1.20
C GLU A 61 8.94 -26.18 0.14
N MET A 62 8.56 -24.95 0.41
CA MET A 62 7.85 -24.58 1.63
C MET A 62 6.41 -25.12 1.59
N ASP A 63 5.93 -25.64 2.73
CA ASP A 63 4.52 -26.02 2.84
C ASP A 63 3.60 -24.79 2.62
N GLU A 64 2.39 -25.03 2.11
CA GLU A 64 1.49 -23.95 1.68
C GLU A 64 1.09 -23.00 2.82
N TRP A 65 0.95 -23.47 4.06
CA TRP A 65 0.65 -22.58 5.20
C TRP A 65 1.80 -21.65 5.51
N SER A 66 3.02 -22.17 5.60
CA SER A 66 4.23 -21.37 5.82
C SER A 66 4.48 -20.42 4.66
N ALA A 67 4.24 -20.86 3.42
CA ALA A 67 4.40 -20.04 2.23
C ALA A 67 3.42 -18.85 2.18
N GLN A 68 2.26 -18.96 2.82
CA GLN A 68 1.25 -17.90 2.89
C GLN A 68 1.32 -17.08 4.19
N MET A 69 2.34 -17.28 5.03
CA MET A 69 2.44 -16.67 6.36
C MET A 69 2.40 -15.14 6.32
N ALA A 70 3.03 -14.50 5.33
CA ALA A 70 2.99 -13.04 5.18
C ALA A 70 1.56 -12.52 5.03
N GLU A 71 0.68 -13.21 4.31
CA GLU A 71 -0.72 -12.82 4.16
C GLU A 71 -1.48 -12.96 5.48
N TRP A 72 -1.48 -14.15 6.08
CA TRP A 72 -2.36 -14.39 7.23
C TRP A 72 -1.80 -13.86 8.56
N ALA A 73 -0.48 -13.83 8.77
CA ALA A 73 0.12 -13.38 10.03
C ALA A 73 0.49 -11.88 10.03
N VAL A 74 0.62 -11.26 8.87
CA VAL A 74 1.01 -9.84 8.77
C VAL A 74 -0.11 -9.01 8.15
N PHE A 75 -0.44 -9.24 6.88
CA PHE A 75 -1.40 -8.37 6.19
C PHE A 75 -2.82 -8.46 6.74
N GLN A 76 -3.34 -9.67 7.03
CA GLN A 76 -4.68 -9.80 7.61
C GLN A 76 -4.77 -9.20 9.02
N VAL A 77 -3.70 -9.28 9.82
CA VAL A 77 -3.63 -8.66 11.14
C VAL A 77 -3.65 -7.13 11.01
N ILE A 78 -2.82 -6.57 10.14
CA ILE A 78 -2.81 -5.12 9.87
C ILE A 78 -4.18 -4.66 9.37
N ASP A 79 -4.79 -5.38 8.43
CA ASP A 79 -6.09 -5.04 7.86
C ASP A 79 -7.21 -5.10 8.90
N SER A 80 -7.16 -6.03 9.85
CA SER A 80 -8.14 -6.13 10.94
C SER A 80 -8.08 -4.93 11.89
N TYR A 81 -6.89 -4.54 12.32
CA TYR A 81 -6.71 -3.34 13.15
C TYR A 81 -7.05 -2.05 12.38
N ALA A 82 -6.68 -1.98 11.10
CA ALA A 82 -7.01 -0.85 10.25
C ALA A 82 -8.52 -0.72 10.01
N ALA A 83 -9.25 -1.82 9.91
CA ALA A 83 -10.71 -1.79 9.77
C ALA A 83 -11.36 -1.15 11.00
N ALA A 84 -10.97 -1.56 12.21
CA ALA A 84 -11.45 -0.95 13.46
C ALA A 84 -11.05 0.54 13.56
N ALA A 85 -9.82 0.88 13.19
CA ALA A 85 -9.36 2.27 13.17
C ALA A 85 -10.16 3.12 12.18
N LEU A 86 -10.46 2.60 10.98
CA LEU A 86 -11.27 3.30 9.98
C LEU A 86 -12.69 3.55 10.49
N ASP A 87 -13.32 2.55 11.12
CA ASP A 87 -14.65 2.70 11.71
C ASP A 87 -14.66 3.79 12.76
N ALA A 88 -13.68 3.81 13.66
CA ALA A 88 -13.53 4.85 14.66
C ALA A 88 -13.34 6.24 14.04
N LEU A 89 -12.41 6.38 13.05
CA LEU A 89 -12.14 7.65 12.36
C LEU A 89 -13.36 8.21 11.61
N LEU A 90 -14.27 7.33 11.15
CA LEU A 90 -15.47 7.73 10.42
C LEU A 90 -16.65 8.07 11.35
N SER A 91 -16.74 7.45 12.53
CA SER A 91 -17.87 7.57 13.46
C SER A 91 -17.63 8.54 14.61
N ASP A 92 -16.39 8.70 15.09
CA ASP A 92 -16.05 9.56 16.22
C ASP A 92 -15.02 10.63 15.84
N ARG A 93 -15.40 11.91 16.01
CA ARG A 93 -14.50 13.05 15.77
C ARG A 93 -13.26 13.07 16.68
N ASN A 94 -13.33 12.45 17.85
CA ASN A 94 -12.23 12.37 18.80
C ASN A 94 -11.26 11.22 18.51
N ALA A 95 -11.67 10.22 17.73
CA ALA A 95 -10.83 9.08 17.35
C ALA A 95 -9.50 9.52 16.73
N ILE A 96 -9.47 10.65 16.02
CA ILE A 96 -8.26 11.24 15.44
C ILE A 96 -7.20 11.62 16.48
N ARG A 97 -7.55 11.71 17.76
CA ARG A 97 -6.65 12.00 18.89
C ARG A 97 -6.25 10.75 19.67
N ASN A 98 -6.86 9.60 19.36
CA ASN A 98 -6.55 8.34 20.01
C ASN A 98 -5.28 7.74 19.39
N ASP A 99 -4.25 7.52 20.21
CA ASP A 99 -2.93 7.07 19.76
C ASP A 99 -2.97 5.65 19.15
N GLU A 100 -3.80 4.77 19.66
CA GLU A 100 -3.97 3.41 19.13
C GLU A 100 -4.61 3.46 17.73
N VAL A 101 -5.70 4.20 17.55
CA VAL A 101 -6.35 4.41 16.25
C VAL A 101 -5.37 5.01 15.24
N ARG A 102 -4.59 6.00 15.67
CA ARG A 102 -3.57 6.65 14.82
C ARG A 102 -2.47 5.67 14.43
N SER A 103 -2.00 4.87 15.38
CA SER A 103 -0.96 3.87 15.14
C SER A 103 -1.43 2.81 14.14
N HIS A 104 -2.59 2.22 14.35
CA HIS A 104 -3.15 1.21 13.45
C HIS A 104 -3.37 1.77 12.03
N TRP A 105 -3.93 2.97 11.93
CA TRP A 105 -4.12 3.60 10.62
C TRP A 105 -2.81 4.02 9.95
N ALA A 106 -1.80 4.47 10.70
CA ALA A 106 -0.50 4.82 10.15
C ALA A 106 0.26 3.60 9.61
N VAL A 107 0.17 2.45 10.29
CA VAL A 107 0.70 1.18 9.78
C VAL A 107 0.03 0.81 8.46
N PHE A 108 -1.30 0.84 8.42
CA PHE A 108 -2.08 0.56 7.21
C PHE A 108 -1.70 1.50 6.06
N LEU A 109 -1.70 2.81 6.30
CA LEU A 109 -1.33 3.82 5.32
C LEU A 109 0.06 3.54 4.71
N ARG A 110 1.03 3.20 5.55
CA ARG A 110 2.38 2.85 5.11
C ARG A 110 2.39 1.58 4.25
N THR A 111 1.63 0.55 4.64
CA THR A 111 1.57 -0.69 3.83
C THR A 111 0.97 -0.42 2.46
N MET A 112 -0.02 0.47 2.36
CA MET A 112 -0.64 0.85 1.07
C MET A 112 0.34 1.51 0.07
N LEU A 113 1.49 2.01 0.53
CA LEU A 113 2.55 2.52 -0.36
C LEU A 113 3.34 1.40 -1.06
N MET A 114 3.35 0.18 -0.52
CA MET A 114 4.25 -0.88 -0.96
C MET A 114 3.54 -2.19 -1.35
N ARG A 115 2.27 -2.37 -1.00
CA ARG A 115 1.58 -3.67 -1.14
C ARG A 115 0.96 -3.94 -2.50
N THR A 116 0.96 -2.97 -3.42
CA THR A 116 0.47 -3.22 -4.79
C THR A 116 1.43 -4.11 -5.54
N PRO A 117 0.98 -4.89 -6.54
CA PRO A 117 1.85 -5.78 -7.32
C PRO A 117 3.05 -5.05 -7.91
N TYR A 118 2.82 -3.87 -8.50
CA TYR A 118 3.87 -3.05 -9.10
C TYR A 118 4.90 -2.57 -8.06
N GLN A 119 4.45 -2.00 -6.95
CA GLN A 119 5.35 -1.48 -5.91
C GLN A 119 6.10 -2.61 -5.21
N MET A 120 5.42 -3.72 -4.89
CA MET A 120 6.05 -4.89 -4.30
C MET A 120 7.19 -5.43 -5.18
N GLN A 121 6.94 -5.61 -6.47
CA GLN A 121 7.95 -6.08 -7.41
C GLN A 121 9.18 -5.16 -7.44
N ALA A 122 8.96 -3.86 -7.49
CA ALA A 122 10.03 -2.87 -7.50
C ALA A 122 10.83 -2.83 -6.18
N VAL A 123 10.12 -2.94 -5.03
CA VAL A 123 10.75 -3.00 -3.71
C VAL A 123 11.58 -4.27 -3.57
N LEU A 124 11.03 -5.43 -3.93
CA LEU A 124 11.76 -6.70 -3.86
C LEU A 124 13.01 -6.69 -4.74
N ALA A 125 12.93 -6.20 -5.97
CA ALA A 125 14.08 -6.06 -6.86
C ALA A 125 15.17 -5.15 -6.26
N SER A 126 14.76 -4.06 -5.61
CA SER A 126 15.70 -3.15 -4.93
C SER A 126 16.36 -3.80 -3.72
N LEU A 127 15.60 -4.55 -2.91
CA LEU A 127 16.11 -5.26 -1.74
C LEU A 127 17.03 -6.43 -2.14
N GLU A 128 16.68 -7.15 -3.21
CA GLU A 128 17.54 -8.21 -3.77
C GLU A 128 18.90 -7.63 -4.24
N LYS A 129 18.88 -6.48 -4.90
CA LYS A 129 20.11 -5.77 -5.30
C LYS A 129 20.94 -5.38 -4.06
N ILE A 130 20.32 -4.76 -3.04
CA ILE A 130 21.00 -4.41 -1.79
C ILE A 130 21.65 -5.64 -1.14
N TRP A 131 20.92 -6.75 -1.10
CA TRP A 131 21.44 -7.99 -0.53
C TRP A 131 22.68 -8.49 -1.28
N ARG A 132 22.65 -8.44 -2.63
CA ARG A 132 23.78 -8.87 -3.47
C ARG A 132 24.99 -7.95 -3.34
N GLU A 133 24.76 -6.66 -3.14
CA GLU A 133 25.82 -5.63 -3.01
C GLU A 133 26.30 -5.45 -1.57
N ALA A 134 25.65 -6.09 -0.57
CA ALA A 134 26.05 -6.01 0.83
C ALA A 134 27.45 -6.60 1.03
N ASP A 135 28.36 -5.81 1.60
CA ASP A 135 29.68 -6.30 1.99
C ASP A 135 29.60 -7.06 3.32
N VAL A 136 29.64 -8.37 3.22
CA VAL A 136 29.73 -9.31 4.36
C VAL A 136 31.05 -10.08 4.35
N SER A 137 32.04 -9.55 3.64
CA SER A 137 33.34 -10.18 3.36
C SER A 137 34.10 -10.54 4.65
N GLU A 138 34.16 -9.64 5.64
CA GLU A 138 34.99 -9.83 6.82
C GLU A 138 34.72 -11.13 7.60
N LYS A 139 33.43 -11.47 7.81
CA LYS A 139 33.05 -12.72 8.48
C LYS A 139 33.31 -13.94 7.61
N TYR A 140 33.01 -13.81 6.32
CA TYR A 140 33.17 -14.88 5.35
C TYR A 140 34.64 -15.22 5.15
N ASP A 141 35.51 -14.22 4.98
CA ASP A 141 36.94 -14.42 4.77
C ASP A 141 37.64 -15.14 5.92
N LYS A 142 37.15 -14.91 7.17
CA LYS A 142 37.65 -15.63 8.36
C LYS A 142 37.31 -17.13 8.39
N MET A 143 36.29 -17.56 7.65
CA MET A 143 35.84 -18.97 7.61
C MET A 143 36.04 -19.63 6.25
N ARG A 144 36.42 -18.89 5.22
CA ARG A 144 36.59 -19.38 3.85
C ARG A 144 37.79 -20.37 3.78
N LYS A 145 37.54 -21.51 3.11
CA LYS A 145 38.56 -22.53 2.85
C LYS A 145 38.93 -22.56 1.38
N PRO A 146 40.10 -23.11 1.00
CA PRO A 146 40.46 -23.32 -0.40
C PRO A 146 39.35 -24.09 -1.15
N GLY A 147 38.98 -23.59 -2.33
CA GLY A 147 37.88 -24.15 -3.16
C GLY A 147 36.50 -23.57 -2.90
N MET A 148 36.32 -22.74 -1.87
CA MET A 148 35.05 -22.03 -1.65
C MET A 148 34.96 -20.77 -2.55
N PRO A 149 33.71 -20.30 -2.88
CA PRO A 149 33.49 -19.07 -3.64
C PRO A 149 34.24 -17.86 -3.09
N LYS A 150 34.44 -16.85 -3.93
CA LYS A 150 35.18 -15.63 -3.53
C LYS A 150 34.37 -14.72 -2.60
N SER A 151 33.05 -14.73 -2.70
CA SER A 151 32.18 -13.91 -1.86
C SER A 151 31.21 -14.76 -1.05
N ALA A 152 30.75 -14.21 0.09
CA ALA A 152 29.73 -14.83 0.93
C ALA A 152 28.39 -15.00 0.17
N ASN A 153 28.05 -14.04 -0.67
CA ASN A 153 26.81 -14.08 -1.45
C ASN A 153 26.84 -15.23 -2.47
N GLU A 154 27.96 -15.40 -3.22
CA GLU A 154 28.15 -16.55 -4.11
C GLU A 154 28.08 -17.88 -3.36
N PHE A 155 28.65 -17.94 -2.15
CA PHE A 155 28.57 -19.15 -1.30
C PHE A 155 27.14 -19.45 -0.88
N LEU A 156 26.39 -18.43 -0.44
CA LEU A 156 25.00 -18.59 -0.03
C LEU A 156 24.11 -18.98 -1.21
N GLU A 157 24.31 -18.39 -2.40
CA GLU A 157 23.58 -18.75 -3.61
C GLU A 157 23.93 -20.17 -4.12
N MET A 158 25.17 -20.63 -3.91
CA MET A 158 25.53 -22.02 -4.21
C MET A 158 24.78 -23.00 -3.31
N LEU A 159 24.57 -22.64 -2.03
CA LEU A 159 23.80 -23.45 -1.09
C LEU A 159 22.29 -23.34 -1.31
N ASN A 160 21.81 -22.17 -1.68
CA ASN A 160 20.42 -21.87 -1.96
C ASN A 160 20.32 -20.85 -3.11
N PRO A 161 20.01 -21.26 -4.34
CA PRO A 161 19.90 -20.36 -5.49
C PRO A 161 18.88 -19.22 -5.32
N ASP A 162 17.90 -19.38 -4.43
CA ASP A 162 16.89 -18.37 -4.14
C ASP A 162 17.20 -17.51 -2.90
N ALA A 163 18.38 -17.65 -2.30
CA ALA A 163 18.76 -16.95 -1.05
C ALA A 163 18.54 -15.42 -1.13
N ALA A 164 18.90 -14.78 -2.26
CA ALA A 164 18.69 -13.35 -2.45
C ALA A 164 17.21 -12.96 -2.47
N LYS A 165 16.38 -13.74 -3.16
CA LYS A 165 14.92 -13.50 -3.23
C LYS A 165 14.25 -13.74 -1.87
N GLU A 166 14.61 -14.81 -1.17
CA GLU A 166 14.09 -15.12 0.15
C GLU A 166 14.47 -14.03 1.17
N SER A 167 15.72 -13.58 1.14
CA SER A 167 16.20 -12.49 2.00
C SER A 167 15.49 -11.16 1.68
N ALA A 168 15.33 -10.84 0.40
CA ALA A 168 14.57 -9.65 -0.03
C ALA A 168 13.12 -9.71 0.45
N PHE A 169 12.48 -10.88 0.34
CA PHE A 169 11.12 -11.07 0.82
C PHE A 169 11.03 -10.93 2.36
N GLY A 170 11.97 -11.51 3.12
CA GLY A 170 12.08 -11.32 4.56
C GLY A 170 12.21 -9.84 4.94
N MET A 171 13.13 -9.11 4.30
CA MET A 171 13.30 -7.67 4.52
C MET A 171 12.04 -6.86 4.15
N PHE A 172 11.31 -7.26 3.10
CA PHE A 172 10.04 -6.64 2.73
C PHE A 172 9.00 -6.84 3.84
N VAL A 173 8.84 -8.05 4.36
CA VAL A 173 7.90 -8.34 5.46
C VAL A 173 8.29 -7.59 6.73
N ASP A 174 9.57 -7.59 7.10
CA ASP A 174 10.08 -6.84 8.26
C ASP A 174 9.83 -5.33 8.13
N ALA A 175 9.93 -4.80 6.91
CA ALA A 175 9.61 -3.40 6.66
C ALA A 175 8.16 -3.05 6.98
N MET A 176 7.22 -4.01 6.92
CA MET A 176 5.82 -3.80 7.33
C MET A 176 5.68 -3.64 8.86
N GLY A 177 6.61 -4.19 9.65
CA GLY A 177 6.64 -4.07 11.11
C GLY A 177 7.40 -2.85 11.65
N ARG A 178 8.15 -2.11 10.83
CA ARG A 178 9.05 -1.03 11.31
C ARG A 178 8.31 0.13 11.96
N ASP A 179 8.70 0.42 13.20
CA ASP A 179 8.00 1.37 14.07
C ASP A 179 8.40 2.85 13.83
N LYS A 180 9.64 3.15 13.41
CA LYS A 180 10.14 4.53 13.26
C LYS A 180 9.27 5.39 12.31
N THR A 181 8.92 4.86 11.15
CA THR A 181 8.08 5.58 10.16
C THR A 181 6.65 5.73 10.67
N THR A 182 6.12 4.69 11.33
CA THR A 182 4.79 4.75 11.95
C THR A 182 4.74 5.83 13.00
N ARG A 183 5.70 5.87 13.95
CA ARG A 183 5.80 6.92 14.96
C ARG A 183 5.88 8.31 14.35
N TYR A 184 6.63 8.48 13.28
CA TYR A 184 6.70 9.77 12.60
C TYR A 184 5.34 10.16 11.99
N ILE A 185 4.66 9.26 11.29
CA ILE A 185 3.32 9.54 10.72
C ILE A 185 2.32 9.85 11.85
N THR A 186 2.35 9.11 12.96
CA THR A 186 1.44 9.36 14.10
C THR A 186 1.74 10.67 14.82
N SER A 187 2.97 11.19 14.78
CA SER A 187 3.31 12.48 15.39
C SER A 187 2.85 13.69 14.57
N LEU A 188 2.56 13.51 13.27
CA LEU A 188 2.07 14.61 12.43
C LEU A 188 0.69 15.09 12.88
N PRO A 189 0.35 16.36 12.76
CA PRO A 189 -1.02 16.84 12.89
C PRO A 189 -1.95 16.19 11.86
N TRP A 190 -3.03 15.55 12.33
CA TRP A 190 -4.04 14.93 11.46
C TRP A 190 -5.33 15.75 11.43
N ARG A 191 -6.00 15.72 10.27
CA ARG A 191 -7.34 16.27 10.08
C ARG A 191 -8.15 15.38 9.14
N ILE A 192 -9.44 15.23 9.45
CA ILE A 192 -10.41 14.65 8.51
C ILE A 192 -11.16 15.80 7.85
N VAL A 193 -11.11 15.84 6.52
CA VAL A 193 -11.84 16.81 5.70
C VAL A 193 -13.10 16.15 5.21
N ASP A 194 -14.25 16.74 5.53
CA ASP A 194 -15.56 16.31 5.02
C ASP A 194 -15.76 16.90 3.62
N CYS A 195 -16.03 16.04 2.66
CA CYS A 195 -16.24 16.36 1.25
C CYS A 195 -17.66 16.01 0.79
N SER A 196 -18.62 15.85 1.70
CA SER A 196 -20.00 15.46 1.38
C SER A 196 -20.73 16.45 0.46
N GLU A 197 -20.36 17.74 0.55
CA GLU A 197 -20.93 18.81 -0.29
C GLU A 197 -20.28 18.94 -1.69
N ALA A 198 -19.24 18.14 -1.97
CA ALA A 198 -18.61 18.17 -3.27
C ALA A 198 -19.52 17.56 -4.35
N SER A 199 -19.45 18.12 -5.58
CA SER A 199 -20.23 17.64 -6.71
C SER A 199 -19.89 16.21 -7.15
N HIS A 200 -18.70 15.72 -6.77
CA HIS A 200 -18.22 14.38 -7.06
C HIS A 200 -17.72 13.70 -5.79
N GLN A 201 -17.95 12.40 -5.72
CA GLN A 201 -17.38 11.57 -4.66
C GLN A 201 -15.89 11.30 -4.91
N LEU A 202 -15.18 11.01 -3.83
CA LEU A 202 -13.81 10.51 -3.88
C LEU A 202 -13.77 9.14 -4.54
N LEU A 203 -12.76 8.93 -5.35
CA LEU A 203 -12.42 7.65 -5.95
C LEU A 203 -11.37 6.93 -5.10
N LEU A 204 -11.32 5.61 -5.21
CA LEU A 204 -10.28 4.78 -4.62
C LEU A 204 -9.50 4.09 -5.75
N SER A 205 -8.21 3.83 -5.56
CA SER A 205 -7.41 3.00 -6.46
C SER A 205 -6.42 2.14 -5.68
N ASP A 206 -5.63 1.37 -6.38
CA ASP A 206 -4.48 0.64 -5.85
C ASP A 206 -3.37 1.57 -5.31
N HIS A 207 -3.38 2.87 -5.66
CA HIS A 207 -2.51 3.91 -5.12
C HIS A 207 -3.32 5.00 -4.40
N PRO A 208 -3.93 4.71 -3.23
CA PRO A 208 -4.82 5.65 -2.54
C PRO A 208 -4.08 6.73 -1.77
N VAL A 209 -2.79 6.55 -1.52
CA VAL A 209 -1.98 7.47 -0.70
C VAL A 209 -1.31 8.50 -1.58
N VAL A 210 -1.62 9.77 -1.34
CA VAL A 210 -0.89 10.90 -1.88
C VAL A 210 0.16 11.32 -0.86
N LEU A 211 1.43 11.17 -1.24
CA LEU A 211 2.58 11.59 -0.43
C LEU A 211 3.30 12.72 -1.15
N VAL A 212 3.32 13.90 -0.53
CA VAL A 212 4.19 15.02 -0.89
C VAL A 212 5.32 15.06 0.12
N PRO A 213 6.59 15.19 -0.30
CA PRO A 213 7.73 15.12 0.62
C PRO A 213 7.54 15.99 1.85
N LEU A 214 7.56 15.37 3.04
CA LEU A 214 7.19 16.00 4.31
C LEU A 214 8.18 17.06 4.77
N GLN A 215 9.38 17.10 4.17
CA GLN A 215 10.42 18.10 4.41
C GLN A 215 10.17 19.43 3.66
N THR A 216 9.23 19.44 2.71
CA THR A 216 8.88 20.66 1.97
C THR A 216 7.78 21.44 2.70
N ASP A 217 7.70 22.77 2.45
CA ASP A 217 6.65 23.63 3.01
C ASP A 217 5.24 23.14 2.74
N ASN A 218 5.10 22.36 1.69
CA ASN A 218 3.88 21.77 1.20
C ASN A 218 3.72 20.29 1.55
N GLY A 219 4.64 19.73 2.36
CA GLY A 219 4.71 18.32 2.69
C GLY A 219 3.44 17.83 3.40
N HIS A 220 2.82 16.80 2.85
CA HIS A 220 1.64 16.20 3.44
C HIS A 220 1.39 14.78 2.95
N ILE A 221 0.60 14.06 3.73
CA ILE A 221 0.03 12.77 3.36
C ILE A 221 -1.49 12.98 3.27
N ALA A 222 -2.09 12.54 2.18
CA ALA A 222 -3.56 12.52 2.03
C ALA A 222 -4.03 11.14 1.58
N MET A 223 -5.16 10.69 2.14
CA MET A 223 -5.76 9.41 1.81
C MET A 223 -7.28 9.47 1.96
N PRO A 224 -8.08 9.03 0.98
CA PRO A 224 -9.53 8.98 1.13
C PRO A 224 -9.90 7.92 2.17
N LEU A 225 -10.73 8.26 3.14
CA LEU A 225 -11.28 7.32 4.14
C LEU A 225 -12.59 6.69 3.65
N SER A 226 -13.34 7.43 2.84
CA SER A 226 -14.63 7.05 2.28
C SER A 226 -14.91 7.88 1.02
N PRO A 227 -16.00 7.68 0.31
CA PRO A 227 -16.41 8.53 -0.81
C PRO A 227 -16.53 10.03 -0.48
N THR A 228 -16.63 10.37 0.81
CA THR A 228 -16.88 11.75 1.26
C THR A 228 -15.89 12.28 2.29
N LYS A 229 -14.86 11.51 2.67
CA LYS A 229 -13.91 11.94 3.71
C LYS A 229 -12.46 11.69 3.31
N ILE A 230 -11.59 12.68 3.52
CA ILE A 230 -10.14 12.58 3.32
C ILE A 230 -9.44 12.72 4.67
N LEU A 231 -8.50 11.82 4.98
CA LEU A 231 -7.50 12.05 6.00
C LEU A 231 -6.37 12.90 5.41
N LEU A 232 -6.02 13.97 6.10
CA LEU A 232 -4.86 14.80 5.82
C LEU A 232 -3.93 14.78 7.02
N ALA A 233 -2.66 14.42 6.82
CA ALA A 233 -1.59 14.56 7.79
C ALA A 233 -0.50 15.44 7.19
N ALA A 234 -0.07 16.50 7.88
CA ALA A 234 0.91 17.44 7.35
C ALA A 234 1.88 17.90 8.44
N GLY A 235 3.11 18.24 8.04
CA GLY A 235 4.10 18.83 8.91
C GLY A 235 3.74 20.24 9.37
N ASN A 236 4.65 20.85 10.10
CA ASN A 236 4.52 22.12 10.82
C ASN A 236 3.69 23.20 10.10
N GLY A 237 2.53 23.54 10.66
CA GLY A 237 1.69 24.66 10.21
C GLY A 237 0.83 24.40 8.97
N GLY A 238 1.15 23.38 8.16
CA GLY A 238 0.51 23.15 6.86
C GLY A 238 -0.95 22.67 6.91
N VAL A 239 -1.34 21.93 7.96
CA VAL A 239 -2.71 21.35 8.05
C VAL A 239 -3.78 22.42 8.20
N LYS A 240 -3.60 23.39 9.09
CA LYS A 240 -4.61 24.44 9.32
C LYS A 240 -4.70 25.40 8.13
N SER A 241 -3.56 25.83 7.59
CA SER A 241 -3.50 26.76 6.47
C SER A 241 -4.12 26.20 5.19
N ARG A 242 -3.83 24.94 4.84
CA ARG A 242 -4.26 24.33 3.59
C ARG A 242 -5.69 23.84 3.61
N ALA A 243 -6.11 23.17 4.70
CA ALA A 243 -7.49 22.72 4.81
C ALA A 243 -8.48 23.89 4.84
N ASN A 244 -8.02 25.09 5.23
CA ASN A 244 -8.83 26.30 5.19
C ASN A 244 -8.71 27.07 3.84
N ALA A 245 -7.60 26.90 3.11
CA ALA A 245 -7.34 27.60 1.85
C ALA A 245 -7.89 26.86 0.61
N MET A 246 -7.97 25.51 0.64
CA MET A 246 -8.55 24.75 -0.48
C MET A 246 -10.07 24.63 -0.33
N LYS A 247 -10.79 25.06 -1.34
CA LYS A 247 -12.22 24.73 -1.45
C LYS A 247 -12.36 23.21 -1.50
N VAL A 248 -13.34 22.66 -0.77
CA VAL A 248 -13.60 21.21 -0.68
C VAL A 248 -13.68 20.56 -2.08
N ARG A 249 -14.33 21.24 -3.02
CA ARG A 249 -14.44 20.81 -4.43
C ARG A 249 -13.07 20.61 -5.09
N ASP A 250 -12.15 21.53 -4.86
CA ASP A 250 -10.81 21.49 -5.46
C ASP A 250 -9.97 20.37 -4.84
N SER A 251 -10.17 20.08 -3.54
CA SER A 251 -9.55 18.95 -2.85
C SER A 251 -9.99 17.60 -3.43
N VAL A 252 -11.30 17.42 -3.69
CA VAL A 252 -11.85 16.21 -4.32
C VAL A 252 -11.34 16.06 -5.74
N HIS A 253 -11.32 17.14 -6.52
CA HIS A 253 -10.83 17.10 -7.90
C HIS A 253 -9.33 16.73 -7.94
N ALA A 254 -8.51 17.38 -7.12
CA ALA A 254 -7.08 17.11 -7.05
C ALA A 254 -6.80 15.65 -6.60
N MET A 255 -7.53 15.18 -5.57
CA MET A 255 -7.40 13.80 -5.07
C MET A 255 -7.79 12.78 -6.16
N ASN A 256 -8.97 12.94 -6.79
CA ASN A 256 -9.44 12.04 -7.83
C ASN A 256 -8.51 12.04 -9.04
N ARG A 257 -7.97 13.20 -9.42
CA ARG A 257 -7.01 13.29 -10.50
C ARG A 257 -5.77 12.45 -10.21
N LEU A 258 -5.16 12.57 -9.03
CA LEU A 258 -3.98 11.78 -8.66
C LEU A 258 -4.32 10.30 -8.53
N THR A 259 -5.44 9.96 -7.88
CA THR A 259 -5.91 8.59 -7.69
C THR A 259 -6.06 7.86 -9.03
N VAL A 260 -6.71 8.49 -10.03
CA VAL A 260 -6.95 7.87 -11.33
C VAL A 260 -5.69 7.84 -12.20
N ARG A 261 -4.92 8.93 -12.23
CA ARG A 261 -3.73 9.04 -13.10
C ARG A 261 -2.61 8.11 -12.65
N ARG A 262 -2.53 7.79 -11.35
CA ARG A 262 -1.51 6.91 -10.77
C ARG A 262 -1.94 5.45 -10.67
N ALA A 263 -3.21 5.13 -10.92
CA ALA A 263 -3.70 3.76 -10.85
C ALA A 263 -2.95 2.84 -11.83
N THR A 264 -2.57 1.65 -11.37
CA THR A 264 -1.92 0.62 -12.19
C THR A 264 -2.82 -0.60 -12.38
N GLU A 265 -3.55 -0.99 -11.33
CA GLU A 265 -4.36 -2.21 -11.30
C GLU A 265 -5.85 -1.90 -11.42
N CYS A 266 -6.36 -0.98 -10.60
CA CYS A 266 -7.78 -0.67 -10.60
C CYS A 266 -8.11 0.72 -10.05
N VAL A 267 -9.25 1.24 -10.50
CA VAL A 267 -9.96 2.38 -9.88
C VAL A 267 -11.33 1.89 -9.43
N ILE A 268 -11.76 2.32 -8.26
CA ILE A 268 -13.00 1.93 -7.61
C ILE A 268 -13.84 3.18 -7.37
N ALA A 269 -15.12 3.08 -7.69
CA ALA A 269 -16.12 4.13 -7.48
C ALA A 269 -17.41 3.54 -6.91
N THR A 270 -18.21 4.38 -6.26
CA THR A 270 -19.55 4.00 -5.78
C THR A 270 -20.55 3.88 -6.93
N ASN A 271 -20.40 4.75 -7.94
CA ASN A 271 -21.31 4.84 -9.10
C ASN A 271 -20.57 5.24 -10.37
N ARG A 272 -21.32 5.42 -11.45
CA ARG A 272 -20.78 5.69 -12.80
C ARG A 272 -20.60 7.18 -13.14
N SER A 273 -20.88 8.10 -12.23
CA SER A 273 -20.89 9.54 -12.53
C SER A 273 -19.55 10.05 -13.08
N GLN A 274 -18.45 9.42 -12.73
CA GLN A 274 -17.09 9.78 -13.16
C GLN A 274 -16.48 8.81 -14.20
N GLU A 275 -17.27 7.93 -14.83
CA GLU A 275 -16.77 6.90 -15.75
C GLU A 275 -15.94 7.50 -16.91
N LYS A 276 -16.43 8.57 -17.55
CA LYS A 276 -15.71 9.24 -18.65
C LYS A 276 -14.35 9.78 -18.20
N PHE A 277 -14.30 10.37 -17.00
CA PHE A 277 -13.07 10.88 -16.40
C PHE A 277 -12.10 9.75 -16.11
N ILE A 278 -12.57 8.66 -15.48
CA ILE A 278 -11.74 7.49 -15.17
C ILE A 278 -11.16 6.89 -16.44
N LYS A 279 -11.98 6.59 -17.44
CA LYS A 279 -11.53 5.98 -18.70
C LYS A 279 -10.48 6.83 -19.43
N ARG A 280 -10.63 8.15 -19.40
CA ARG A 280 -9.70 9.08 -20.07
C ARG A 280 -8.35 9.20 -19.36
N HIS A 281 -8.31 9.08 -18.03
CA HIS A 281 -7.15 9.43 -17.22
C HIS A 281 -6.49 8.24 -16.50
N PHE A 282 -7.01 7.04 -16.63
CA PHE A 282 -6.50 5.85 -15.94
C PHE A 282 -5.02 5.60 -16.27
N GLY A 283 -4.16 5.67 -15.26
CA GLY A 283 -2.76 5.27 -15.33
C GLY A 283 -1.90 6.07 -16.32
N VAL A 284 -2.23 7.32 -16.59
CA VAL A 284 -1.43 8.17 -17.52
C VAL A 284 -0.18 8.75 -16.87
N GLU A 285 -0.06 8.69 -15.54
CA GLU A 285 1.11 9.11 -14.75
C GLU A 285 1.40 8.05 -13.68
N PRO A 286 1.92 6.88 -14.05
CA PRO A 286 2.18 5.83 -13.07
C PRO A 286 3.15 6.33 -12.00
N MET A 287 2.88 5.98 -10.75
CA MET A 287 3.75 6.34 -9.64
C MET A 287 5.11 5.66 -9.80
N PRO A 288 6.24 6.38 -9.62
CA PRO A 288 7.54 5.73 -9.58
C PRO A 288 7.62 4.76 -8.40
N PRO A 289 8.52 3.78 -8.44
CA PRO A 289 8.76 2.89 -7.30
C PRO A 289 9.02 3.67 -6.02
N PHE A 290 8.41 3.24 -4.91
CA PHE A 290 8.58 3.85 -3.59
C PHE A 290 10.03 3.75 -3.12
N LEU A 291 10.64 2.57 -3.32
CA LEU A 291 12.07 2.34 -3.20
C LEU A 291 12.65 2.14 -4.59
N SER A 292 13.66 2.91 -4.93
CA SER A 292 14.47 2.68 -6.12
C SER A 292 15.95 2.65 -5.70
N PRO A 293 16.81 1.88 -6.39
CA PRO A 293 18.23 1.81 -6.08
C PRO A 293 18.91 3.18 -6.03
N SER A 294 18.43 4.14 -6.84
CA SER A 294 18.93 5.51 -6.87
C SER A 294 18.55 6.37 -5.66
N LYS A 295 17.68 5.90 -4.77
CA LYS A 295 17.25 6.60 -3.53
C LYS A 295 17.88 6.01 -2.27
N LEU A 296 18.73 5.01 -2.42
CA LEU A 296 19.36 4.26 -1.33
C LEU A 296 20.88 4.47 -1.26
N GLY A 297 21.42 5.29 -2.19
CA GLY A 297 22.82 5.75 -2.24
C GLY A 297 23.02 7.06 -1.49
#